data_b05e90a27cbe5e422189a6b7b76d4de6
#
_entry.id   b05e90a27cbe5e422189a6b7b76d4de6
#
_cell.length_a   1.000
_cell.length_b   1.000
_cell.length_c   1.000
_cell.angle_alpha   90.00
_cell.angle_beta   90.00
_cell.angle_gamma   90.00
#
_symmetry.space_group_name_H-M   'P 1'
#
loop_
_entity.id
_entity.type
_entity.pdbx_description
1 polymer ?
#
loop_
_entity_poly.entity_id
_entity_poly.type
_entity_poly.pdbx_seq_one_letter_code
_entity_poly.pdbx_strand_id
1 'polypeptide(L)'
;LFYDDFDQVSADILTNLDADYSKIRRRIRKNYPNKKFSKMKNYLDQDRYTNETEEYTVLESFLQSKTLGAIKAPTIKTKSGTWKIDTNHRFFTDDIHYGLCIAKWVAERFKIDVPTIDKILRWAQKLRKEELLKDGKLLLDSADLSKRFKSGIPHFYGYQTVEEIVD
;
A
#
# COMPACT_ATOMS: atom_id res chain seq x y z
N LEU A 1 9.71 12.32 -14.39
CA LEU A 1 9.60 12.45 -12.92
C LEU A 1 8.48 11.54 -12.43
N PHE A 2 8.50 11.09 -11.16
CA PHE A 2 7.56 10.05 -10.67
C PHE A 2 6.10 10.51 -10.69
N TYR A 3 5.87 11.76 -10.37
CA TYR A 3 4.51 12.35 -10.33
C TYR A 3 4.23 13.29 -11.51
N ASP A 4 5.22 13.74 -12.26
CA ASP A 4 5.00 14.54 -13.47
C ASP A 4 4.34 13.73 -14.60
N ASP A 5 4.56 12.42 -14.61
CA ASP A 5 3.97 11.47 -15.57
C ASP A 5 2.75 10.74 -14.96
N PHE A 6 2.19 11.26 -13.84
CA PHE A 6 1.01 10.69 -13.21
C PHE A 6 -0.20 10.85 -14.12
N ASP A 7 -0.81 9.74 -14.50
CA ASP A 7 -1.91 9.69 -15.46
C ASP A 7 -3.23 9.25 -14.83
N GLN A 8 -4.31 9.28 -15.61
CA GLN A 8 -5.63 8.87 -15.16
C GLN A 8 -5.67 7.41 -14.69
N VAL A 9 -4.91 6.51 -15.34
CA VAL A 9 -4.85 5.09 -14.93
C VAL A 9 -4.23 4.96 -13.54
N SER A 10 -3.18 5.72 -13.28
CA SER A 10 -2.53 5.78 -11.96
C SER A 10 -3.46 6.37 -10.90
N ALA A 11 -4.19 7.44 -11.23
CA ALA A 11 -5.17 8.06 -10.35
C ALA A 11 -6.31 7.10 -10.01
N ASP A 12 -6.81 6.34 -10.97
CA ASP A 12 -7.85 5.34 -10.78
C ASP A 12 -7.37 4.19 -9.88
N ILE A 13 -6.15 3.71 -10.08
CA ILE A 13 -5.54 2.67 -9.22
C ILE A 13 -5.41 3.19 -7.79
N LEU A 14 -4.93 4.40 -7.59
CA LEU A 14 -4.76 5.00 -6.27
C LEU A 14 -6.11 5.22 -5.57
N THR A 15 -7.12 5.69 -6.30
CA THR A 15 -8.49 5.86 -5.79
C THR A 15 -9.08 4.52 -5.35
N ASN A 16 -8.93 3.48 -6.17
CA ASN A 16 -9.40 2.13 -5.82
C ASN A 16 -8.62 1.52 -4.65
N LEU A 17 -7.33 1.82 -4.54
CA LEU A 17 -6.51 1.41 -3.40
C LEU A 17 -6.98 2.08 -2.11
N ASP A 18 -7.24 3.41 -2.13
CA ASP A 18 -7.80 4.10 -0.96
C ASP A 18 -9.20 3.59 -0.58
N ALA A 19 -10.00 3.16 -1.57
CA ALA A 19 -11.29 2.52 -1.31
C ALA A 19 -11.11 1.18 -0.54
N ASP A 20 -10.11 0.36 -0.88
CA ASP A 20 -9.82 -0.86 -0.13
C ASP A 20 -9.34 -0.55 1.30
N TYR A 21 -8.42 0.40 1.47
CA TYR A 21 -8.02 0.88 2.79
C TYR A 21 -9.20 1.47 3.59
N SER A 22 -10.14 2.12 2.92
CA SER A 22 -11.34 2.67 3.55
C SER A 22 -12.28 1.59 4.09
N LYS A 23 -12.37 0.42 3.44
CA LYS A 23 -13.10 -0.74 3.98
C LYS A 23 -12.46 -1.22 5.30
N ILE A 24 -11.13 -1.34 5.32
CA ILE A 24 -10.36 -1.73 6.51
C ILE A 24 -10.57 -0.70 7.63
N ARG A 25 -10.38 0.59 7.36
CA ARG A 25 -10.58 1.68 8.33
C ARG A 25 -11.98 1.69 8.92
N ARG A 26 -13.02 1.51 8.08
CA ARG A 26 -14.41 1.43 8.56
C ARG A 26 -14.61 0.26 9.53
N ARG A 27 -14.02 -0.90 9.26
CA ARG A 27 -14.11 -2.05 10.15
C ARG A 27 -13.39 -1.80 11.47
N ILE A 28 -12.19 -1.20 11.43
CA ILE A 28 -11.42 -0.82 12.63
C ILE A 28 -12.23 0.19 13.46
N ARG A 29 -12.76 1.25 12.86
CA ARG A 29 -13.59 2.23 13.56
C ARG A 29 -14.83 1.62 14.21
N LYS A 30 -15.47 0.66 13.53
CA LYS A 30 -16.64 -0.03 14.06
C LYS A 30 -16.29 -0.90 15.27
N ASN A 31 -15.16 -1.62 15.22
CA ASN A 31 -14.76 -2.54 16.27
C ASN A 31 -14.09 -1.85 17.46
N TYR A 32 -13.41 -0.71 17.21
CA TYR A 32 -12.61 0.00 18.21
C TYR A 32 -12.92 1.51 18.23
N PRO A 33 -14.18 1.91 18.49
CA PRO A 33 -14.62 3.31 18.33
C PRO A 33 -13.94 4.28 19.31
N ASN A 34 -13.46 3.80 20.44
CA ASN A 34 -12.84 4.59 21.51
C ASN A 34 -11.32 4.79 21.34
N LYS A 35 -10.68 4.14 20.38
CA LYS A 35 -9.24 4.30 20.15
C LYS A 35 -8.97 5.54 19.30
N LYS A 36 -7.91 6.29 19.62
CA LYS A 36 -7.59 7.58 18.94
C LYS A 36 -7.37 7.43 17.44
N PHE A 37 -6.72 6.36 16.99
CA PHE A 37 -6.46 6.10 15.57
C PHE A 37 -7.75 5.90 14.75
N SER A 38 -8.87 5.55 15.36
CA SER A 38 -10.14 5.39 14.65
C SER A 38 -10.67 6.72 14.06
N LYS A 39 -10.11 7.86 14.47
CA LYS A 39 -10.42 9.19 13.95
C LYS A 39 -9.58 9.61 12.74
N MET A 40 -8.60 8.81 12.32
CA MET A 40 -7.76 9.12 11.16
C MET A 40 -8.59 9.28 9.88
N LYS A 41 -8.31 10.32 9.11
CA LYS A 41 -8.91 10.56 7.78
C LYS A 41 -8.47 9.48 6.79
N ASN A 42 -9.16 9.39 5.67
CA ASN A 42 -8.72 8.61 4.53
C ASN A 42 -7.44 9.24 3.96
N TYR A 43 -6.60 8.41 3.33
CA TYR A 43 -5.32 8.89 2.81
C TYR A 43 -5.50 10.02 1.79
N LEU A 44 -6.34 9.84 0.78
CA LEU A 44 -6.57 10.85 -0.24
C LEU A 44 -7.22 12.13 0.30
N ASP A 45 -8.12 12.02 1.29
CA ASP A 45 -8.71 13.19 1.94
C ASP A 45 -7.64 13.95 2.75
N GLN A 46 -6.74 13.23 3.42
CA GLN A 46 -5.65 13.83 4.19
C GLN A 46 -4.62 14.48 3.26
N ASP A 47 -4.27 13.81 2.18
CA ASP A 47 -3.31 14.31 1.19
C ASP A 47 -3.80 15.61 0.55
N ARG A 48 -5.04 15.63 0.04
CA ARG A 48 -5.64 16.81 -0.56
C ARG A 48 -5.79 17.97 0.44
N TYR A 49 -6.21 17.68 1.66
CA TYR A 49 -6.26 18.67 2.73
C TYR A 49 -4.88 19.28 3.02
N THR A 50 -3.85 18.46 3.09
CA THR A 50 -2.47 18.93 3.38
C THR A 50 -1.90 19.77 2.23
N ASN A 51 -2.27 19.48 1.00
CA ASN A 51 -1.81 20.19 -0.21
C ASN A 51 -2.76 21.32 -0.65
N GLU A 52 -3.85 21.60 0.10
CA GLU A 52 -4.87 22.60 -0.25
C GLU A 52 -5.48 22.36 -1.64
N THR A 53 -5.76 21.10 -1.95
CA THR A 53 -6.26 20.64 -3.25
C THR A 53 -7.58 19.87 -3.17
N GLU A 54 -8.41 20.14 -2.14
CA GLU A 54 -9.66 19.41 -1.91
C GLU A 54 -10.66 19.54 -3.05
N GLU A 55 -10.61 20.65 -3.79
CA GLU A 55 -11.50 20.91 -4.93
C GLU A 55 -11.06 20.21 -6.22
N TYR A 56 -9.85 19.68 -6.27
CA TYR A 56 -9.30 19.01 -7.43
C TYR A 56 -9.63 17.52 -7.46
N THR A 57 -9.59 16.93 -8.65
CA THR A 57 -9.55 15.47 -8.81
C THR A 57 -8.24 14.90 -8.25
N VAL A 58 -8.18 13.59 -8.04
CA VAL A 58 -6.94 12.92 -7.60
C VAL A 58 -5.81 13.18 -8.58
N LEU A 59 -6.08 13.10 -9.89
CA LEU A 59 -5.10 13.38 -10.93
C LEU A 59 -4.53 14.80 -10.82
N GLU A 60 -5.41 15.80 -10.78
CA GLU A 60 -5.04 17.20 -10.70
C GLU A 60 -4.27 17.52 -9.41
N SER A 61 -4.70 16.97 -8.27
CA SER A 61 -4.04 17.15 -6.99
C SER A 61 -2.58 16.68 -7.04
N PHE A 62 -2.34 15.49 -7.60
CA PHE A 62 -0.98 14.95 -7.71
C PHE A 62 -0.11 15.71 -8.71
N LEU A 63 -0.66 16.11 -9.85
CA LEU A 63 0.09 16.90 -10.85
C LEU A 63 0.45 18.31 -10.36
N GLN A 64 -0.37 18.90 -9.48
CA GLN A 64 -0.13 20.23 -8.91
C GLN A 64 0.71 20.22 -7.64
N SER A 65 0.98 19.06 -7.06
CA SER A 65 1.74 18.94 -5.80
C SER A 65 3.20 19.35 -6.01
N LYS A 66 3.56 20.50 -5.46
CA LYS A 66 4.95 21.01 -5.48
C LYS A 66 5.91 20.10 -4.72
N THR A 67 5.42 19.44 -3.69
CA THR A 67 6.21 18.53 -2.84
C THR A 67 6.48 17.22 -3.55
N LEU A 68 5.47 16.64 -4.18
CA LEU A 68 5.57 15.35 -4.86
C LEU A 68 6.26 15.45 -6.23
N GLY A 69 6.08 16.56 -6.95
CA GLY A 69 6.68 16.79 -8.26
C GLY A 69 8.22 16.74 -8.28
N ALA A 70 8.87 16.99 -7.14
CA ALA A 70 10.33 16.88 -7.01
C ALA A 70 10.84 15.43 -6.86
N ILE A 71 9.95 14.46 -6.56
CA ILE A 71 10.34 13.08 -6.32
C ILE A 71 10.56 12.34 -7.64
N LYS A 72 11.76 11.75 -7.79
CA LYS A 72 12.08 10.91 -8.95
C LYS A 72 11.78 9.47 -8.68
N ALA A 73 11.23 8.78 -9.69
CA ALA A 73 11.06 7.32 -9.63
C ALA A 73 12.43 6.64 -9.44
N PRO A 74 12.59 5.75 -8.46
CA PRO A 74 13.79 4.94 -8.34
C PRO A 74 13.93 4.03 -9.57
N THR A 75 14.97 4.26 -10.37
CA THR A 75 15.22 3.48 -11.57
C THR A 75 16.67 3.05 -11.67
N ILE A 76 16.91 1.91 -12.31
CA ILE A 76 18.23 1.39 -12.62
C ILE A 76 18.39 1.21 -14.13
N LYS A 77 19.60 1.49 -14.64
CA LYS A 77 19.94 1.27 -16.05
C LYS A 77 20.27 -0.21 -16.27
N THR A 78 19.62 -0.80 -17.25
CA THR A 78 19.90 -2.20 -17.63
C THR A 78 21.19 -2.30 -18.46
N LYS A 79 21.69 -3.52 -18.65
CA LYS A 79 22.86 -3.78 -19.51
C LYS A 79 22.61 -3.36 -20.98
N SER A 80 21.34 -3.38 -21.43
CA SER A 80 20.95 -2.93 -22.77
C SER A 80 20.79 -1.40 -22.89
N GLY A 81 21.03 -0.66 -21.82
CA GLY A 81 20.93 0.80 -21.81
C GLY A 81 19.53 1.35 -21.52
N THR A 82 18.50 0.49 -21.41
CA THR A 82 17.14 0.88 -21.02
C THR A 82 17.01 1.11 -19.51
N TRP A 83 16.02 1.87 -19.10
CA TRP A 83 15.70 2.11 -17.70
C TRP A 83 14.58 1.17 -17.24
N LYS A 84 14.66 0.70 -16.00
CA LYS A 84 13.58 -0.05 -15.33
C LYS A 84 13.45 0.41 -13.89
N ILE A 85 12.28 0.19 -13.28
CA ILE A 85 12.04 0.46 -11.86
C ILE A 85 13.05 -0.34 -11.03
N ASP A 86 13.65 0.32 -10.03
CA ASP A 86 14.44 -0.34 -8.99
C ASP A 86 13.52 -0.93 -7.92
N THR A 87 13.17 -2.18 -8.10
CA THR A 87 12.30 -2.90 -7.16
C THR A 87 12.97 -3.25 -5.83
N ASN A 88 14.26 -2.98 -5.67
CA ASN A 88 14.97 -3.13 -4.40
C ASN A 88 15.04 -1.82 -3.63
N HIS A 89 14.65 -0.70 -4.25
CA HIS A 89 14.59 0.57 -3.55
C HIS A 89 13.52 0.55 -2.45
N ARG A 90 13.78 1.24 -1.33
CA ARG A 90 12.88 1.28 -0.17
C ARG A 90 11.46 1.74 -0.50
N PHE A 91 11.26 2.64 -1.46
CA PHE A 91 9.92 3.07 -1.88
C PHE A 91 9.07 1.91 -2.38
N PHE A 92 9.69 0.92 -3.00
CA PHE A 92 9.00 -0.28 -3.44
C PHE A 92 8.85 -1.31 -2.30
N THR A 93 9.94 -1.61 -1.58
CA THR A 93 9.92 -2.64 -0.54
C THR A 93 9.09 -2.23 0.67
N ASP A 94 9.15 -0.96 1.08
CA ASP A 94 8.40 -0.49 2.23
C ASP A 94 6.89 -0.49 1.92
N ASP A 95 6.49 0.00 0.74
CA ASP A 95 5.08 0.04 0.36
C ASP A 95 4.47 -1.36 0.18
N ILE A 96 5.23 -2.30 -0.35
CA ILE A 96 4.75 -3.68 -0.56
C ILE A 96 4.77 -4.48 0.75
N HIS A 97 5.95 -4.62 1.38
CA HIS A 97 6.13 -5.57 2.49
C HIS A 97 5.68 -5.00 3.83
N TYR A 98 5.86 -3.69 4.06
CA TYR A 98 5.48 -3.01 5.31
C TYR A 98 4.20 -2.17 5.19
N GLY A 99 3.67 -2.02 3.98
CA GLY A 99 2.38 -1.35 3.71
C GLY A 99 1.30 -2.36 3.33
N LEU A 100 1.31 -2.79 2.06
CA LEU A 100 0.23 -3.61 1.48
C LEU A 100 0.10 -4.99 2.09
N CYS A 101 1.21 -5.66 2.45
CA CYS A 101 1.15 -6.97 3.12
C CYS A 101 0.50 -6.86 4.51
N ILE A 102 0.77 -5.78 5.28
CA ILE A 102 0.10 -5.54 6.56
C ILE A 102 -1.40 -5.30 6.34
N ALA A 103 -1.75 -4.43 5.39
CA ALA A 103 -3.15 -4.14 5.07
C ALA A 103 -3.91 -5.40 4.63
N LYS A 104 -3.29 -6.24 3.82
CA LYS A 104 -3.84 -7.53 3.40
C LYS A 104 -4.03 -8.47 4.59
N TRP A 105 -3.06 -8.57 5.49
CA TRP A 105 -3.17 -9.38 6.71
C TRP A 105 -4.37 -8.95 7.57
N VAL A 106 -4.53 -7.64 7.79
CA VAL A 106 -5.67 -7.09 8.54
C VAL A 106 -7.00 -7.39 7.82
N ALA A 107 -7.05 -7.21 6.50
CA ALA A 107 -8.23 -7.48 5.70
C ALA A 107 -8.67 -8.96 5.80
N GLU A 108 -7.72 -9.90 5.77
CA GLU A 108 -8.00 -11.34 5.92
C GLU A 108 -8.59 -11.67 7.30
N ARG A 109 -8.07 -11.08 8.40
CA ARG A 109 -8.62 -11.29 9.76
C ARG A 109 -10.05 -10.76 9.87
N PHE A 110 -10.34 -9.67 9.20
CA PHE A 110 -11.69 -9.09 9.18
C PHE A 110 -12.60 -9.67 8.09
N LYS A 111 -12.10 -10.60 7.25
CA LYS A 111 -12.82 -11.15 6.08
C LYS A 111 -13.32 -10.04 5.15
N ILE A 112 -12.46 -9.08 4.84
CA ILE A 112 -12.73 -7.96 3.94
C ILE A 112 -12.09 -8.27 2.58
N ASP A 113 -12.88 -8.12 1.52
CA ASP A 113 -12.39 -8.20 0.15
C ASP A 113 -11.69 -6.89 -0.24
N VAL A 114 -10.42 -7.02 -0.70
CA VAL A 114 -9.52 -5.91 -1.06
C VAL A 114 -8.88 -6.15 -2.43
N PRO A 115 -9.67 -6.11 -3.50
CA PRO A 115 -9.26 -6.55 -4.83
C PRO A 115 -8.10 -5.73 -5.41
N THR A 116 -8.00 -4.44 -5.07
CA THR A 116 -6.92 -3.58 -5.56
C THR A 116 -5.61 -3.90 -4.86
N ILE A 117 -5.63 -4.10 -3.55
CA ILE A 117 -4.46 -4.59 -2.79
C ILE A 117 -3.98 -5.92 -3.37
N ASP A 118 -4.90 -6.86 -3.61
CA ASP A 118 -4.57 -8.15 -4.20
C ASP A 118 -3.97 -8.04 -5.61
N LYS A 119 -4.48 -7.13 -6.43
CA LYS A 119 -3.96 -6.86 -7.77
C LYS A 119 -2.52 -6.33 -7.71
N ILE A 120 -2.25 -5.39 -6.82
CA ILE A 120 -0.93 -4.78 -6.68
C ILE A 120 0.07 -5.80 -6.10
N LEU A 121 -0.32 -6.58 -5.09
CA LEU A 121 0.53 -7.63 -4.53
C LEU A 121 0.87 -8.71 -5.57
N ARG A 122 -0.10 -9.16 -6.40
CA ARG A 122 0.16 -10.07 -7.53
C ARG A 122 1.11 -9.49 -8.57
N TRP A 123 0.99 -8.21 -8.87
CA TRP A 123 1.92 -7.52 -9.76
C TRP A 123 3.34 -7.46 -9.16
N ALA A 124 3.45 -7.07 -7.89
CA ALA A 124 4.72 -6.97 -7.19
C ALA A 124 5.45 -8.31 -7.09
N GLN A 125 4.75 -9.39 -6.70
CA GLN A 125 5.34 -10.73 -6.60
C GLN A 125 5.85 -11.24 -7.96
N LYS A 126 5.11 -10.96 -9.05
CA LYS A 126 5.56 -11.31 -10.41
C LYS A 126 6.83 -10.54 -10.81
N LEU A 127 6.86 -9.24 -10.50
CA LEU A 127 7.97 -8.36 -10.86
C LEU A 127 9.25 -8.71 -10.12
N ARG A 128 9.14 -9.07 -8.83
CA ARG A 128 10.26 -9.43 -7.96
C ARG A 128 10.57 -10.93 -7.93
N LYS A 129 9.72 -11.76 -8.51
CA LYS A 129 9.78 -13.23 -8.43
C LYS A 129 9.74 -13.71 -6.98
N GLU A 130 8.90 -13.11 -6.16
CA GLU A 130 8.65 -13.44 -4.76
C GLU A 130 7.31 -14.16 -4.62
N GLU A 131 7.14 -14.92 -3.53
CA GLU A 131 5.89 -15.60 -3.20
C GLU A 131 5.17 -14.88 -2.05
N LEU A 132 4.30 -13.91 -2.39
CA LEU A 132 3.54 -13.13 -1.41
C LEU A 132 2.13 -13.67 -1.21
N LEU A 133 1.47 -14.07 -2.31
CA LEU A 133 0.08 -14.55 -2.32
C LEU A 133 -0.03 -15.92 -3.01
N LYS A 134 -0.89 -16.77 -2.44
CA LYS A 134 -1.40 -18.00 -3.07
C LYS A 134 -2.91 -18.04 -2.92
N ASP A 135 -3.63 -18.28 -4.01
CA ASP A 135 -5.09 -18.32 -4.04
C ASP A 135 -5.77 -17.11 -3.40
N GLY A 136 -5.17 -15.93 -3.56
CA GLY A 136 -5.66 -14.66 -3.02
C GLY A 136 -5.41 -14.45 -1.52
N LYS A 137 -4.66 -15.33 -0.86
CA LYS A 137 -4.28 -15.23 0.56
C LYS A 137 -2.78 -15.04 0.71
N LEU A 138 -2.38 -14.36 1.79
CA LEU A 138 -0.97 -14.23 2.14
C LEU A 138 -0.36 -15.61 2.39
N LEU A 139 0.77 -15.87 1.75
CA LEU A 139 1.53 -17.10 1.91
C LEU A 139 2.54 -16.93 3.08
N LEU A 140 2.03 -16.99 4.31
CA LEU A 140 2.80 -16.68 5.53
C LEU A 140 3.98 -17.63 5.79
N ASP A 141 3.99 -18.81 5.18
CA ASP A 141 5.07 -19.80 5.26
C ASP A 141 6.10 -19.67 4.14
N SER A 142 5.91 -18.72 3.20
CA SER A 142 6.88 -18.50 2.12
C SER A 142 8.21 -17.98 2.63
N ALA A 143 9.30 -18.34 1.93
CA ALA A 143 10.64 -17.85 2.25
C ALA A 143 10.77 -16.32 2.13
N ASP A 144 9.88 -15.67 1.39
CA ASP A 144 9.90 -14.24 1.14
C ASP A 144 9.21 -13.43 2.23
N LEU A 145 8.21 -14.01 2.91
CA LEU A 145 7.48 -13.35 4.00
C LEU A 145 7.90 -13.83 5.39
N SER A 146 8.22 -15.13 5.56
CA SER A 146 8.42 -15.76 6.86
C SER A 146 9.68 -15.33 7.62
N LYS A 147 10.61 -14.66 6.97
CA LYS A 147 11.80 -14.15 7.64
C LYS A 147 11.46 -12.87 8.40
N ARG A 148 11.66 -12.90 9.72
CA ARG A 148 11.60 -11.73 10.58
C ARG A 148 12.42 -10.60 9.96
N PHE A 149 11.88 -9.38 9.91
CA PHE A 149 12.46 -8.20 9.25
C PHE A 149 12.36 -8.14 7.71
N LYS A 150 11.72 -9.10 7.03
CA LYS A 150 11.41 -8.98 5.62
C LYS A 150 10.05 -8.34 5.32
N SER A 151 9.14 -8.41 6.28
CA SER A 151 7.83 -7.73 6.20
C SER A 151 7.37 -7.26 7.57
N GLY A 152 6.50 -6.26 7.60
CA GLY A 152 5.88 -5.77 8.82
C GLY A 152 4.62 -6.54 9.23
N ILE A 153 4.38 -7.73 8.67
CA ILE A 153 3.16 -8.50 8.97
C ILE A 153 3.14 -8.90 10.45
N PRO A 154 2.09 -8.53 11.21
CA PRO A 154 2.03 -8.76 12.66
C PRO A 154 2.19 -10.22 13.08
N HIS A 155 1.78 -11.16 12.22
CA HIS A 155 1.95 -12.60 12.45
C HIS A 155 3.39 -12.99 12.82
N PHE A 156 4.40 -12.39 12.16
CA PHE A 156 5.82 -12.71 12.42
C PHE A 156 6.36 -12.09 13.71
N TYR A 157 5.57 -11.25 14.35
CA TYR A 157 5.86 -10.63 15.64
C TYR A 157 5.04 -11.21 16.79
N GLY A 158 4.33 -12.33 16.53
CA GLY A 158 3.58 -13.06 17.53
C GLY A 158 2.08 -12.75 17.58
N TYR A 159 1.61 -11.77 16.82
CA TYR A 159 0.19 -11.39 16.80
C TYR A 159 -0.61 -12.26 15.83
N GLN A 160 -1.72 -12.81 16.29
CA GLN A 160 -2.61 -13.65 15.49
C GLN A 160 -3.90 -12.93 15.08
N THR A 161 -4.31 -11.96 15.86
CA THR A 161 -5.56 -11.20 15.69
C THR A 161 -5.29 -9.69 15.62
N VAL A 162 -6.29 -8.92 15.18
CA VAL A 162 -6.20 -7.47 15.17
C VAL A 162 -6.36 -6.91 16.58
N GLU A 163 -7.16 -7.58 17.44
CA GLU A 163 -7.29 -7.25 18.86
C GLU A 163 -5.93 -7.14 19.55
N GLU A 164 -5.08 -8.14 19.39
CA GLU A 164 -3.75 -8.20 20.04
C GLU A 164 -2.83 -7.04 19.65
N ILE A 165 -3.10 -6.35 18.53
CA ILE A 165 -2.32 -5.18 18.11
C ILE A 165 -2.90 -3.89 18.69
N VAL A 166 -4.21 -3.88 18.91
CA VAL A 166 -4.99 -2.67 19.24
C VAL A 166 -5.07 -2.45 20.75
N ASP A 167 -5.00 -3.50 21.55
CA ASP A 167 -5.05 -3.46 23.02
C ASP A 167 -3.71 -2.99 23.60
#